data_b8301e7fcba0a272d6a3ae7a8306b75b
#
_entry.id   b8301e7fcba0a272d6a3ae7a8306b75b
#
_cell.length_a   1.000
_cell.length_b   1.000
_cell.length_c   1.000
_cell.angle_alpha   90.00
_cell.angle_beta   90.00
_cell.angle_gamma   90.00
#
_symmetry.space_group_name_H-M   'P 1'
#
loop_
_entity.id
_entity.type
_entity.pdbx_description
1 polymer ?
#
loop_
_entity_poly.entity_id
_entity_poly.type
_entity_poly.pdbx_seq_one_letter_code
_entity_poly.pdbx_strand_id
1 'polypeptide(L)'
;MAAPVQQMVDPHDVVMTGENSFIRLSKDGGKSLVTRASHWRVLWSPAGQGHVLFLETKSIQIYSDNVGMTRYLQSQIEKLLHEPFADPKLPVIDAQFERTGHSLATVEERILSEKTNIVMSWWDFLNPFILTMPPGAMKRPLGVYSTFIPARAAQLTVDGEACPGEVFEQQRFGKPSSSCCLAWSESWTRPRK
;
A
#
# COMPACT_ATOMS: atom_id res chain seq x y z
N MET A 1 -22.08 43.08 6.52
CA MET A 1 -21.77 41.98 7.49
C MET A 1 -21.48 40.75 6.66
N ALA A 2 -20.26 40.23 6.70
CA ALA A 2 -19.92 38.98 6.03
C ALA A 2 -20.60 37.80 6.80
N ALA A 3 -21.21 36.88 6.05
CA ALA A 3 -21.81 35.69 6.64
C ALA A 3 -20.70 34.89 7.36
N PRO A 4 -20.99 34.30 8.53
CA PRO A 4 -20.02 33.50 9.23
C PRO A 4 -19.58 32.33 8.32
N VAL A 5 -18.27 32.17 8.15
CA VAL A 5 -17.68 31.01 7.48
C VAL A 5 -18.08 29.79 8.32
N GLN A 6 -19.05 29.04 7.81
CA GLN A 6 -19.44 27.78 8.44
C GLN A 6 -18.24 26.86 8.31
N GLN A 7 -17.53 26.61 9.40
CA GLN A 7 -16.46 25.60 9.44
C GLN A 7 -17.11 24.26 9.08
N MET A 8 -16.82 23.76 7.89
CA MET A 8 -17.21 22.41 7.51
C MET A 8 -16.39 21.45 8.39
N VAL A 9 -17.01 20.91 9.41
CA VAL A 9 -16.43 19.85 10.23
C VAL A 9 -16.46 18.58 9.38
N ASP A 10 -15.30 18.00 9.11
CA ASP A 10 -15.21 16.70 8.43
C ASP A 10 -16.01 15.66 9.24
N PRO A 11 -17.02 14.98 8.66
CA PRO A 11 -17.82 13.97 9.35
C PRO A 11 -17.04 12.69 9.65
N HIS A 12 -15.76 12.62 9.29
CA HIS A 12 -14.93 11.44 9.43
C HIS A 12 -13.74 11.68 10.36
N ASP A 13 -13.37 10.65 11.12
CA ASP A 13 -12.11 10.61 11.85
C ASP A 13 -11.03 9.94 11.02
N VAL A 14 -9.85 10.52 11.00
CA VAL A 14 -8.68 9.90 10.36
C VAL A 14 -8.22 8.72 11.21
N VAL A 15 -8.01 7.59 10.56
CA VAL A 15 -7.50 6.36 11.16
C VAL A 15 -5.99 6.25 10.93
N MET A 16 -5.52 6.64 9.74
CA MET A 16 -4.12 6.60 9.36
C MET A 16 -3.90 7.49 8.13
N THR A 17 -2.71 8.09 8.05
CA THR A 17 -2.23 8.73 6.82
C THR A 17 -0.87 8.16 6.41
N GLY A 18 -0.62 8.14 5.11
CA GLY A 18 0.65 7.65 4.59
C GLY A 18 0.60 7.36 3.10
N GLU A 19 1.24 6.30 2.73
CA GLU A 19 1.36 5.81 1.36
C GLU A 19 1.30 4.29 1.36
N ASN A 20 0.72 3.70 0.31
CA ASN A 20 0.73 2.26 0.06
C ASN A 20 1.21 1.99 -1.36
N SER A 21 2.44 1.53 -1.53
CA SER A 21 2.98 1.13 -2.83
C SER A 21 2.93 -0.39 -2.94
N PHE A 22 2.35 -0.91 -4.02
CA PHE A 22 2.15 -2.35 -4.12
C PHE A 22 2.56 -2.92 -5.49
N ILE A 23 2.99 -4.18 -5.45
CA ILE A 23 3.26 -5.03 -6.62
C ILE A 23 2.46 -6.31 -6.48
N ARG A 24 1.68 -6.65 -7.51
CA ARG A 24 0.93 -7.90 -7.63
C ARG A 24 1.22 -8.50 -8.99
N LEU A 25 1.86 -9.68 -8.99
CA LEU A 25 2.27 -10.35 -10.22
C LEU A 25 1.47 -11.64 -10.42
N SER A 26 1.19 -11.94 -11.68
CA SER A 26 0.41 -13.10 -12.11
C SER A 26 1.09 -13.79 -13.27
N LYS A 27 0.89 -15.10 -13.42
CA LYS A 27 1.34 -15.89 -14.58
C LYS A 27 0.26 -16.06 -15.66
N ASP A 28 -0.95 -15.60 -15.37
CA ASP A 28 -2.15 -15.88 -16.18
C ASP A 28 -3.04 -14.64 -16.39
N GLY A 29 -2.42 -13.45 -16.41
CA GLY A 29 -3.11 -12.19 -16.66
C GLY A 29 -4.06 -11.77 -15.53
N GLY A 30 -3.76 -12.14 -14.29
CA GLY A 30 -4.49 -11.70 -13.12
C GLY A 30 -5.54 -12.68 -12.59
N LYS A 31 -5.69 -13.88 -13.18
CA LYS A 31 -6.61 -14.92 -12.67
C LYS A 31 -6.11 -15.47 -11.33
N SER A 32 -4.79 -15.68 -11.22
CA SER A 32 -4.14 -16.06 -9.96
C SER A 32 -2.88 -15.25 -9.73
N LEU A 33 -2.71 -14.74 -8.51
CA LEU A 33 -1.49 -14.04 -8.12
C LEU A 33 -0.47 -15.04 -7.59
N VAL A 34 0.78 -14.88 -8.01
CA VAL A 34 1.92 -15.70 -7.55
C VAL A 34 2.89 -14.90 -6.69
N THR A 35 2.80 -13.56 -6.75
CA THR A 35 3.56 -12.63 -5.93
C THR A 35 2.67 -11.48 -5.51
N ARG A 36 2.70 -11.11 -4.24
CA ARG A 36 2.03 -9.95 -3.69
C ARG A 36 2.96 -9.24 -2.72
N ALA A 37 3.16 -7.96 -2.93
CA ALA A 37 3.90 -7.09 -2.04
C ALA A 37 3.09 -5.82 -1.78
N SER A 38 2.99 -5.41 -0.52
CA SER A 38 2.30 -4.21 -0.06
C SER A 38 3.23 -3.47 0.88
N HIS A 39 3.85 -2.39 0.40
CA HIS A 39 4.71 -1.54 1.20
C HIS A 39 3.94 -0.33 1.68
N TRP A 40 3.88 -0.16 3.01
CA TRP A 40 3.31 0.99 3.69
C TRP A 40 4.40 1.89 4.24
N ARG A 41 4.28 3.18 3.97
CA ARG A 41 4.95 4.25 4.66
C ARG A 41 3.91 5.03 5.45
N VAL A 42 3.81 4.75 6.73
CA VAL A 42 2.83 5.39 7.63
C VAL A 42 3.43 6.68 8.16
N LEU A 43 2.79 7.80 7.84
CA LEU A 43 3.19 9.13 8.32
C LEU A 43 2.52 9.47 9.66
N TRP A 44 1.33 8.92 9.89
CA TRP A 44 0.61 9.05 11.15
C TRP A 44 -0.35 7.88 11.36
N SER A 45 -0.36 7.35 12.57
CA SER A 45 -1.39 6.46 13.11
C SER A 45 -1.41 6.56 14.64
N PRO A 46 -2.45 6.07 15.34
CA PRO A 46 -2.47 5.98 16.81
C PRO A 46 -1.35 5.12 17.39
N ALA A 47 -0.77 4.22 16.57
CA ALA A 47 0.33 3.34 16.98
C ALA A 47 1.72 3.84 16.53
N GLY A 48 1.80 5.08 16.06
CA GLY A 48 3.03 5.70 15.59
C GLY A 48 3.17 5.71 14.08
N GLN A 49 4.36 6.06 13.62
CA GLN A 49 4.78 6.12 12.22
C GLN A 49 5.84 5.07 11.93
N GLY A 50 6.12 4.82 10.65
CA GLY A 50 7.16 3.88 10.21
C GLY A 50 6.84 3.24 8.87
N HIS A 51 7.58 2.19 8.55
CA HIS A 51 7.43 1.43 7.32
C HIS A 51 7.12 -0.03 7.61
N VAL A 52 6.36 -0.66 6.71
CA VAL A 52 6.18 -2.10 6.71
C VAL A 52 5.99 -2.62 5.29
N LEU A 53 6.66 -3.71 4.98
CA LEU A 53 6.41 -4.52 3.79
C LEU A 53 5.74 -5.82 4.21
N PHE A 54 4.55 -6.05 3.68
CA PHE A 54 3.90 -7.37 3.64
C PHE A 54 4.24 -8.03 2.31
N LEU A 55 4.90 -9.17 2.36
CA LEU A 55 5.34 -9.91 1.18
C LEU A 55 4.78 -11.33 1.20
N GLU A 56 4.11 -11.71 0.11
CA GLU A 56 3.64 -13.07 -0.13
C GLU A 56 4.22 -13.59 -1.45
N THR A 57 4.97 -14.66 -1.35
CA THR A 57 5.50 -15.44 -2.47
C THR A 57 5.15 -16.92 -2.23
N LYS A 58 6.11 -17.76 -1.84
CA LYS A 58 5.89 -19.13 -1.35
C LYS A 58 5.39 -19.15 0.11
N SER A 59 5.71 -18.12 0.85
CA SER A 59 5.31 -17.89 2.25
C SER A 59 5.05 -16.41 2.47
N ILE A 60 4.41 -16.08 3.59
CA ILE A 60 4.20 -14.70 4.01
C ILE A 60 5.34 -14.27 4.93
N GLN A 61 5.90 -13.10 4.64
CA GLN A 61 6.94 -12.44 5.43
C GLN A 61 6.55 -10.99 5.66
N ILE A 62 6.90 -10.46 6.84
CA ILE A 62 6.62 -9.08 7.21
C ILE A 62 7.94 -8.45 7.67
N TYR A 63 8.31 -7.34 7.02
CA TYR A 63 9.48 -6.54 7.34
C TYR A 63 9.03 -5.18 7.82
N SER A 64 9.59 -4.66 8.92
CA SER A 64 9.19 -3.35 9.44
C SER A 64 10.24 -2.74 10.36
N ASP A 65 10.22 -1.40 10.45
CA ASP A 65 10.96 -0.61 11.42
C ASP A 65 10.13 -0.28 12.68
N ASN A 66 8.82 -0.68 12.71
CA ASN A 66 7.93 -0.42 13.84
C ASN A 66 6.89 -1.53 14.02
N VAL A 67 7.14 -2.44 14.95
CA VAL A 67 6.25 -3.59 15.24
C VAL A 67 4.87 -3.15 15.71
N GLY A 68 4.78 -2.13 16.57
CA GLY A 68 3.50 -1.65 17.11
C GLY A 68 2.59 -1.11 15.99
N MET A 69 3.15 -0.27 15.12
CA MET A 69 2.46 0.26 13.93
C MET A 69 2.06 -0.87 12.97
N THR A 70 2.93 -1.87 12.75
CA THR A 70 2.63 -3.04 11.91
C THR A 70 1.42 -3.82 12.42
N ARG A 71 1.34 -4.09 13.72
CA ARG A 71 0.19 -4.78 14.34
C ARG A 71 -1.10 -3.96 14.23
N TYR A 72 -0.99 -2.65 14.35
CA TYR A 72 -2.10 -1.76 14.10
C TYR A 72 -2.62 -1.87 12.66
N LEU A 73 -1.75 -1.79 11.66
CA LEU A 73 -2.13 -1.97 10.24
C LEU A 73 -2.78 -3.33 9.99
N GLN A 74 -2.20 -4.42 10.50
CA GLN A 74 -2.77 -5.76 10.40
C GLN A 74 -4.21 -5.80 10.91
N SER A 75 -4.45 -5.25 12.09
CA SER A 75 -5.76 -5.29 12.76
C SER A 75 -6.79 -4.35 12.16
N GLN A 76 -6.41 -3.22 11.60
CA GLN A 76 -7.33 -2.20 11.10
C GLN A 76 -7.52 -2.23 9.59
N ILE A 77 -6.47 -2.44 8.82
CA ILE A 77 -6.45 -2.20 7.37
C ILE A 77 -6.22 -3.50 6.59
N GLU A 78 -5.15 -4.27 6.87
CA GLU A 78 -4.83 -5.45 6.09
C GLU A 78 -5.92 -6.53 6.15
N LYS A 79 -6.61 -6.68 7.26
CA LYS A 79 -7.77 -7.57 7.36
C LYS A 79 -8.91 -7.23 6.37
N LEU A 80 -8.94 -6.00 5.85
CA LEU A 80 -9.91 -5.54 4.85
C LEU A 80 -9.39 -5.65 3.41
N LEU A 81 -8.06 -5.72 3.25
CA LEU A 81 -7.38 -5.74 1.95
C LEU A 81 -6.93 -7.14 1.56
N HIS A 82 -6.29 -7.85 2.49
CA HIS A 82 -5.77 -9.20 2.28
C HIS A 82 -5.62 -9.92 3.62
N GLU A 83 -6.65 -10.67 4.00
CA GLU A 83 -6.75 -11.35 5.31
C GLU A 83 -5.49 -12.14 5.72
N PRO A 84 -4.79 -12.87 4.82
CA PRO A 84 -3.56 -13.57 5.19
C PRO A 84 -2.46 -12.69 5.80
N PHE A 85 -2.40 -11.39 5.44
CA PHE A 85 -1.46 -10.45 6.05
C PHE A 85 -1.86 -10.02 7.47
N ALA A 86 -3.11 -10.22 7.84
CA ALA A 86 -3.64 -9.80 9.15
C ALA A 86 -3.36 -10.80 10.28
N ASP A 87 -2.75 -11.95 10.02
CA ASP A 87 -2.44 -12.92 11.07
C ASP A 87 -1.40 -12.34 12.05
N PRO A 88 -1.78 -12.12 13.33
CA PRO A 88 -0.88 -11.55 14.33
C PRO A 88 0.25 -12.49 14.75
N LYS A 89 0.19 -13.77 14.38
CA LYS A 89 1.24 -14.76 14.67
C LYS A 89 2.42 -14.68 13.71
N LEU A 90 2.26 -14.01 12.56
CA LEU A 90 3.36 -13.82 11.63
C LEU A 90 4.48 -13.02 12.30
N PRO A 91 5.73 -13.50 12.24
CA PRO A 91 6.85 -12.75 12.79
C PRO A 91 7.07 -11.46 12.00
N VAL A 92 7.45 -10.39 12.70
CA VAL A 92 7.89 -9.13 12.09
C VAL A 92 9.40 -9.10 12.14
N ILE A 93 10.01 -9.01 10.97
CA ILE A 93 11.47 -8.97 10.78
C ILE A 93 11.88 -7.49 10.80
N ASP A 94 12.86 -7.14 11.62
CA ASP A 94 13.40 -5.79 11.64
C ASP A 94 14.10 -5.46 10.31
N ALA A 95 13.80 -4.27 9.75
CA ALA A 95 14.33 -3.85 8.46
C ALA A 95 14.41 -2.33 8.34
N GLN A 96 15.33 -1.88 7.50
CA GLN A 96 15.50 -0.50 7.07
C GLN A 96 14.89 -0.29 5.69
N PHE A 97 14.38 0.92 5.45
CA PHE A 97 13.67 1.28 4.24
C PHE A 97 14.31 2.50 3.59
N GLU A 98 14.55 2.43 2.29
CA GLU A 98 15.10 3.52 1.51
C GLU A 98 14.32 3.67 0.20
N ARG A 99 13.94 4.91 -0.13
CA ARG A 99 13.31 5.23 -1.42
C ARG A 99 14.24 6.08 -2.28
N THR A 100 14.31 5.73 -3.56
CA THR A 100 15.00 6.51 -4.57
C THR A 100 14.11 6.77 -5.78
N GLY A 101 14.52 7.73 -6.63
CA GLY A 101 13.79 8.08 -7.84
C GLY A 101 12.59 9.00 -7.61
N HIS A 102 11.72 9.10 -8.61
CA HIS A 102 10.50 9.91 -8.58
C HIS A 102 9.45 9.39 -9.58
N SER A 103 8.18 9.73 -9.35
CA SER A 103 7.02 9.22 -10.09
C SER A 103 6.89 9.66 -11.56
N LEU A 104 7.79 10.48 -12.07
CA LEU A 104 7.84 10.82 -13.50
C LEU A 104 8.79 9.92 -14.31
N ALA A 105 9.59 9.09 -13.64
CA ALA A 105 10.54 8.20 -14.29
C ALA A 105 10.52 6.80 -13.66
N THR A 106 11.20 6.62 -12.55
CA THR A 106 11.31 5.34 -11.83
C THR A 106 11.28 5.59 -10.34
N VAL A 107 10.56 4.77 -9.61
CA VAL A 107 10.59 4.72 -8.14
C VAL A 107 11.13 3.37 -7.72
N GLU A 108 12.04 3.37 -6.76
CA GLU A 108 12.57 2.16 -6.14
C GLU A 108 12.43 2.26 -4.62
N GLU A 109 11.96 1.20 -4.00
CA GLU A 109 11.95 0.96 -2.56
C GLU A 109 12.89 -0.19 -2.26
N ARG A 110 13.89 0.05 -1.43
CA ARG A 110 14.81 -0.95 -0.94
C ARG A 110 14.52 -1.25 0.52
N ILE A 111 14.38 -2.52 0.84
CA ILE A 111 14.11 -3.02 2.17
C ILE A 111 15.26 -3.95 2.57
N LEU A 112 16.00 -3.57 3.61
CA LEU A 112 17.18 -4.27 4.09
C LEU A 112 16.93 -4.81 5.48
N SER A 113 16.99 -6.14 5.64
CA SER A 113 17.07 -6.81 6.91
C SER A 113 18.47 -7.40 7.13
N GLU A 114 18.73 -8.00 8.29
CA GLU A 114 20.01 -8.69 8.56
C GLU A 114 20.38 -9.75 7.49
N LYS A 115 19.35 -10.41 6.90
CA LYS A 115 19.53 -11.58 6.04
C LYS A 115 18.98 -11.43 4.63
N THR A 116 18.25 -10.35 4.35
CA THR A 116 17.49 -10.24 3.10
C THR A 116 17.54 -8.82 2.56
N ASN A 117 17.78 -8.70 1.26
CA ASN A 117 17.69 -7.47 0.49
C ASN A 117 16.53 -7.59 -0.50
N ILE A 118 15.49 -6.77 -0.31
CA ILE A 118 14.33 -6.73 -1.19
C ILE A 118 14.33 -5.40 -1.93
N VAL A 119 14.07 -5.45 -3.24
CA VAL A 119 13.93 -4.25 -4.06
C VAL A 119 12.60 -4.31 -4.81
N MET A 120 11.81 -3.27 -4.65
CA MET A 120 10.56 -3.03 -5.38
C MET A 120 10.79 -1.85 -6.32
N SER A 121 10.58 -2.04 -7.62
CA SER A 121 10.79 -0.98 -8.61
C SER A 121 9.55 -0.82 -9.49
N TRP A 122 9.20 0.44 -9.82
CA TRP A 122 8.10 0.80 -10.71
C TRP A 122 8.56 1.80 -11.75
N TRP A 123 8.12 1.63 -13.00
CA TRP A 123 8.39 2.55 -14.11
C TRP A 123 7.27 2.46 -15.16
N ASP A 124 7.35 3.26 -16.21
CA ASP A 124 6.31 3.36 -17.26
C ASP A 124 4.93 3.64 -16.64
N PHE A 125 4.80 4.79 -15.98
CA PHE A 125 3.60 5.14 -15.25
C PHE A 125 2.45 5.54 -16.17
N LEU A 126 1.24 5.09 -15.83
CA LEU A 126 -0.01 5.57 -16.39
C LEU A 126 -0.39 6.93 -15.79
N ASN A 127 -1.40 7.57 -16.39
CA ASN A 127 -1.94 8.81 -15.83
C ASN A 127 -2.44 8.60 -14.40
N PRO A 128 -1.97 9.41 -13.44
CA PRO A 128 -2.46 9.36 -12.08
C PRO A 128 -3.94 9.68 -11.98
N PHE A 129 -4.60 9.15 -10.96
CA PHE A 129 -5.98 9.52 -10.64
C PHE A 129 -6.23 9.51 -9.13
N ILE A 130 -7.22 10.29 -8.71
CA ILE A 130 -7.64 10.35 -7.30
C ILE A 130 -8.68 9.26 -7.05
N LEU A 131 -8.41 8.44 -6.03
CA LEU A 131 -9.38 7.54 -5.44
C LEU A 131 -10.10 8.26 -4.30
N THR A 132 -11.42 8.31 -4.37
CA THR A 132 -12.27 8.81 -3.29
C THR A 132 -13.30 7.75 -2.94
N MET A 133 -13.15 7.12 -1.80
CA MET A 133 -14.05 6.09 -1.31
C MET A 133 -14.39 6.38 0.15
N PRO A 134 -15.55 6.99 0.44
CA PRO A 134 -15.94 7.30 1.81
C PRO A 134 -16.24 6.01 2.60
N PRO A 135 -16.21 6.07 3.96
CA PRO A 135 -16.63 4.95 4.80
C PRO A 135 -18.03 4.47 4.44
N GLY A 136 -18.25 3.15 4.46
CA GLY A 136 -19.50 2.51 4.04
C GLY A 136 -19.58 2.22 2.53
N ALA A 137 -18.79 2.87 1.70
CA ALA A 137 -18.73 2.55 0.27
C ALA A 137 -18.28 1.10 0.07
N MET A 138 -18.90 0.41 -0.91
CA MET A 138 -18.63 -1.00 -1.21
C MET A 138 -18.72 -1.91 0.04
N LYS A 139 -19.56 -1.56 1.02
CA LYS A 139 -19.74 -2.27 2.31
C LYS A 139 -18.47 -2.33 3.16
N ARG A 140 -17.50 -1.43 2.96
CA ARG A 140 -16.29 -1.35 3.77
C ARG A 140 -16.50 -0.39 4.94
N PRO A 141 -16.07 -0.77 6.18
CA PRO A 141 -16.24 0.10 7.35
C PRO A 141 -15.34 1.34 7.30
N LEU A 142 -14.22 1.26 6.59
CA LEU A 142 -13.28 2.36 6.42
C LEU A 142 -13.38 2.94 5.01
N GLY A 143 -13.24 4.25 4.91
CA GLY A 143 -13.00 4.96 3.67
C GLY A 143 -11.51 5.10 3.38
N VAL A 144 -11.18 5.34 2.11
CA VAL A 144 -9.81 5.63 1.66
C VAL A 144 -9.84 6.74 0.60
N TYR A 145 -8.93 7.67 0.76
CA TYR A 145 -8.64 8.75 -0.19
C TYR A 145 -7.16 8.64 -0.55
N SER A 146 -6.84 8.58 -1.82
CA SER A 146 -5.46 8.31 -2.25
C SER A 146 -5.22 8.83 -3.66
N THR A 147 -3.97 9.19 -3.96
CA THR A 147 -3.50 9.42 -5.32
C THR A 147 -2.88 8.14 -5.85
N PHE A 148 -3.55 7.52 -6.81
CA PHE A 148 -3.06 6.31 -7.48
C PHE A 148 -2.20 6.70 -8.68
N ILE A 149 -0.99 6.15 -8.77
CA ILE A 149 -0.05 6.27 -9.87
C ILE A 149 0.26 4.85 -10.35
N PRO A 150 -0.55 4.28 -11.26
CA PRO A 150 -0.35 2.91 -11.74
C PRO A 150 0.89 2.84 -12.63
N ALA A 151 1.63 1.72 -12.56
CA ALA A 151 2.79 1.45 -13.39
C ALA A 151 2.51 0.29 -14.35
N ARG A 152 2.81 0.43 -15.66
CA ARG A 152 2.75 -0.68 -16.61
C ARG A 152 3.86 -1.69 -16.38
N ALA A 153 4.96 -1.25 -15.78
CA ALA A 153 6.10 -2.08 -15.50
C ALA A 153 6.49 -1.97 -14.03
N ALA A 154 6.76 -3.10 -13.42
CA ALA A 154 7.28 -3.20 -12.07
C ALA A 154 8.08 -4.49 -11.90
N GLN A 155 9.03 -4.47 -10.97
CA GLN A 155 9.82 -5.64 -10.60
C GLN A 155 9.93 -5.72 -9.09
N LEU A 156 9.93 -6.93 -8.59
CA LEU A 156 10.25 -7.27 -7.21
C LEU A 156 11.37 -8.30 -7.21
N THR A 157 12.45 -8.01 -6.52
CA THR A 157 13.56 -8.96 -6.30
C THR A 157 13.75 -9.22 -4.82
N VAL A 158 14.18 -10.44 -4.50
CA VAL A 158 14.62 -10.86 -3.17
C VAL A 158 16.00 -11.42 -3.33
N ASP A 159 16.99 -10.84 -2.66
CA ASP A 159 18.41 -11.21 -2.73
C ASP A 159 18.95 -11.25 -4.18
N GLY A 160 18.46 -10.34 -5.02
CA GLY A 160 18.82 -10.24 -6.45
C GLY A 160 18.01 -11.14 -7.37
N GLU A 161 17.25 -12.09 -6.86
CA GLU A 161 16.41 -12.99 -7.66
C GLU A 161 15.02 -12.39 -7.90
N ALA A 162 14.59 -12.36 -9.17
CA ALA A 162 13.28 -11.82 -9.52
C ALA A 162 12.15 -12.72 -9.01
N CYS A 163 11.16 -12.12 -8.37
CA CYS A 163 9.95 -12.82 -7.97
C CYS A 163 9.11 -13.20 -9.20
N PRO A 164 8.41 -14.36 -9.15
CA PRO A 164 7.68 -14.87 -10.31
C PRO A 164 6.43 -14.04 -10.64
N GLY A 165 6.05 -14.05 -11.91
CA GLY A 165 4.86 -13.43 -12.46
C GLY A 165 5.15 -12.12 -13.18
N GLU A 166 4.09 -11.56 -13.78
CA GLU A 166 4.15 -10.35 -14.60
C GLU A 166 3.08 -9.36 -14.14
N VAL A 167 3.31 -8.07 -14.41
CA VAL A 167 2.33 -7.00 -14.26
C VAL A 167 1.19 -7.25 -15.26
N PHE A 168 -0.04 -6.97 -14.86
CA PHE A 168 -1.19 -7.03 -15.77
C PHE A 168 -2.03 -5.76 -15.66
N GLU A 169 -2.61 -5.38 -16.80
CA GLU A 169 -3.51 -4.25 -16.88
C GLU A 169 -4.87 -4.59 -16.27
N GLN A 170 -5.50 -3.59 -15.67
CA GLN A 170 -6.84 -3.70 -15.11
C GLN A 170 -7.56 -2.34 -15.13
N GLN A 171 -8.86 -2.38 -14.95
CA GLN A 171 -9.65 -1.18 -14.67
C GLN A 171 -9.85 -1.05 -13.17
N ARG A 172 -9.70 0.17 -12.66
CA ARG A 172 -9.97 0.48 -11.25
C ARG A 172 -10.83 1.73 -11.16
N PHE A 173 -12.05 1.57 -10.67
CA PHE A 173 -13.05 2.65 -10.60
C PHE A 173 -13.27 3.34 -11.98
N GLY A 174 -13.31 2.56 -13.06
CA GLY A 174 -13.48 3.06 -14.42
C GLY A 174 -12.28 3.80 -15.00
N LYS A 175 -11.12 3.74 -14.34
CA LYS A 175 -9.87 4.33 -14.82
C LYS A 175 -8.88 3.24 -15.23
N PRO A 176 -8.10 3.45 -16.31
CA PRO A 176 -6.97 2.58 -16.64
C PRO A 176 -6.01 2.47 -15.47
N SER A 177 -5.64 1.26 -15.12
CA SER A 177 -4.77 0.93 -13.99
C SER A 177 -3.98 -0.34 -14.28
N SER A 178 -3.14 -0.71 -13.34
CA SER A 178 -2.42 -1.96 -13.38
C SER A 178 -2.44 -2.68 -12.03
N SER A 179 -1.90 -3.85 -11.99
CA SER A 179 -1.69 -4.64 -10.77
C SER A 179 -0.59 -4.08 -9.87
N CYS A 180 0.20 -3.10 -10.36
CA CYS A 180 1.30 -2.46 -9.64
C CYS A 180 1.09 -0.95 -9.59
N CYS A 181 1.17 -0.35 -8.41
CA CYS A 181 0.78 1.04 -8.23
C CYS A 181 1.50 1.68 -7.05
N LEU A 182 1.80 2.97 -7.19
CA LEU A 182 2.12 3.84 -6.07
C LEU A 182 0.82 4.50 -5.62
N ALA A 183 0.40 4.30 -4.37
CA ALA A 183 -0.77 4.94 -3.79
C ALA A 183 -0.28 5.94 -2.74
N TRP A 184 -0.12 7.20 -3.16
CA TRP A 184 0.48 8.26 -2.36
C TRP A 184 -0.57 9.21 -1.79
N SER A 185 -0.19 9.96 -0.75
CA SER A 185 -1.10 10.87 -0.05
C SER A 185 -2.37 10.16 0.42
N GLU A 186 -2.19 8.95 0.95
CA GLU A 186 -3.30 8.09 1.35
C GLU A 186 -3.80 8.44 2.74
N SER A 187 -5.13 8.53 2.88
CA SER A 187 -5.79 8.75 4.17
C SER A 187 -6.90 7.73 4.35
N TRP A 188 -6.85 7.01 5.46
CA TRP A 188 -7.91 6.09 5.87
C TRP A 188 -8.78 6.74 6.93
N THR A 189 -10.09 6.62 6.77
CA THR A 189 -11.07 7.31 7.60
C THR A 189 -12.17 6.37 8.08
N ARG A 190 -12.83 6.74 9.17
CA ARG A 190 -14.04 6.09 9.68
C ARG A 190 -15.09 7.15 9.98
N PRO A 191 -16.40 6.78 10.04
CA PRO A 191 -17.41 7.70 10.51
C PRO A 191 -17.05 8.21 11.92
N ARG A 192 -17.27 9.51 12.14
CA ARG A 192 -17.15 10.08 13.48
C ARG A 192 -18.26 9.50 14.37
N LYS A 193 -17.91 9.10 15.58
CA LYS A 193 -18.85 8.62 16.57
C LYS A 193 -19.61 9.77 17.23
#